data_6f347f283822fc3300d4046c31269b31
#
_entry.id   6f347f283822fc3300d4046c31269b31
#
_cell.length_a   1.000
_cell.length_b   1.000
_cell.length_c   1.000
_cell.angle_alpha   90.00
_cell.angle_beta   90.00
_cell.angle_gamma   90.00
#
_symmetry.space_group_name_H-M   'P 1'
#
loop_
_entity.id
_entity.type
_entity.pdbx_description
1 polymer ?
#
loop_
_entity_poly.entity_id
_entity_poly.type
_entity_poly.pdbx_seq_one_letter_code
_entity_poly.pdbx_strand_id
1 'polypeptide(L)'
;VASGTTDGEVKAEFGNIAQSDFVSISNEKEGATDTKIEMFVKGVEGGSKSKYDMDVKIVQQASDALMAKITNDVGLDNDTIDPLTGLLDFSVTINDPDNHGKIVSMAWVLPDATTTPKYLKRDPVNGNYTDFAFDSATGEGAKWDEATSTLTVYVRDNGFYDQDSSLGKVRDPALIVAQGTTETSSTSSTSSTSITSSTTS
;
A
#
# COMPACT_ATOMS: atom_id res chain seq x y z
N VAL A 1 -7.22 8.28 -14.02
CA VAL A 1 -8.33 7.59 -13.35
C VAL A 1 -8.45 6.20 -13.96
N ALA A 2 -8.44 5.19 -13.11
CA ALA A 2 -8.73 3.81 -13.49
C ALA A 2 -10.02 3.36 -12.82
N SER A 3 -10.86 2.66 -13.53
CA SER A 3 -12.17 2.19 -13.06
C SER A 3 -12.43 0.77 -13.57
N GLY A 4 -13.13 -0.02 -12.79
CA GLY A 4 -13.47 -1.39 -13.15
C GLY A 4 -14.46 -2.03 -12.17
N THR A 5 -14.88 -3.24 -12.52
CA THR A 5 -15.78 -4.04 -11.69
C THR A 5 -15.11 -5.35 -11.33
N THR A 6 -15.16 -5.75 -10.07
CA THR A 6 -14.63 -7.04 -9.62
C THR A 6 -15.72 -7.94 -9.08
N ASP A 7 -15.49 -9.23 -9.16
CA ASP A 7 -16.43 -10.28 -8.77
C ASP A 7 -16.20 -10.79 -7.33
N GLY A 8 -15.57 -10.04 -6.49
CA GLY A 8 -15.45 -10.22 -5.03
C GLY A 8 -15.12 -11.59 -4.48
N GLU A 9 -14.65 -12.51 -5.31
CA GLU A 9 -14.19 -13.84 -4.91
C GLU A 9 -12.71 -13.97 -5.23
N VAL A 10 -11.89 -14.07 -4.21
CA VAL A 10 -10.49 -14.42 -4.37
C VAL A 10 -10.34 -15.91 -4.36
N LYS A 11 -9.93 -16.46 -5.49
CA LYS A 11 -9.22 -17.73 -5.47
C LYS A 11 -7.79 -17.44 -5.07
N ALA A 12 -7.25 -18.24 -4.14
CA ALA A 12 -5.92 -18.04 -3.54
C ALA A 12 -4.74 -18.06 -4.55
N GLU A 13 -5.03 -18.20 -5.84
CA GLU A 13 -4.07 -18.26 -6.92
C GLU A 13 -4.32 -17.10 -7.90
N PHE A 14 -3.41 -16.12 -7.92
CA PHE A 14 -3.44 -15.00 -8.86
C PHE A 14 -3.54 -15.41 -10.33
N GLY A 15 -3.14 -16.59 -10.71
CA GLY A 15 -3.19 -17.10 -12.08
C GLY A 15 -4.59 -17.34 -12.66
N ASN A 16 -5.65 -17.26 -11.83
CA ASN A 16 -7.02 -17.58 -12.20
C ASN A 16 -7.99 -16.41 -12.16
N ILE A 17 -7.50 -15.19 -11.89
CA ILE A 17 -8.33 -13.99 -11.89
C ILE A 17 -8.32 -13.41 -13.30
N ALA A 18 -9.51 -13.16 -13.87
CA ALA A 18 -9.60 -12.58 -15.20
C ALA A 18 -9.08 -11.14 -15.21
N GLN A 19 -8.41 -10.74 -16.29
CA GLN A 19 -7.86 -9.38 -16.44
C GLN A 19 -8.93 -8.28 -16.27
N SER A 20 -10.19 -8.59 -16.56
CA SER A 20 -11.33 -7.67 -16.38
C SER A 20 -11.72 -7.42 -14.93
N ASP A 21 -11.21 -8.23 -13.99
CA ASP A 21 -11.51 -8.11 -12.56
C ASP A 21 -10.53 -7.19 -11.82
N PHE A 22 -9.57 -6.60 -12.54
CA PHE A 22 -8.56 -5.70 -11.98
C PHE A 22 -8.74 -4.26 -12.42
N VAL A 23 -8.30 -3.37 -11.56
CA VAL A 23 -7.95 -2.01 -11.94
C VAL A 23 -6.43 -1.89 -11.94
N SER A 24 -5.86 -1.52 -13.08
CA SER A 24 -4.42 -1.26 -13.22
C SER A 24 -4.12 0.21 -13.07
N ILE A 25 -3.10 0.55 -12.29
CA ILE A 25 -2.61 1.90 -12.11
C ILE A 25 -1.15 1.92 -12.55
N SER A 26 -0.80 2.86 -13.43
CA SER A 26 0.60 3.13 -13.74
C SER A 26 1.25 3.87 -12.57
N ASN A 27 2.38 3.37 -12.10
CA ASN A 27 3.19 4.12 -11.15
C ASN A 27 3.98 5.18 -11.92
N GLU A 28 3.51 6.43 -11.93
CA GLU A 28 4.15 7.55 -12.62
C GLU A 28 5.28 8.16 -11.77
N LYS A 29 6.17 7.33 -11.25
CA LYS A 29 7.37 7.83 -10.58
C LYS A 29 8.35 8.31 -11.66
N GLU A 30 8.78 9.56 -11.59
CA GLU A 30 9.76 10.12 -12.49
C GLU A 30 11.06 9.29 -12.47
N GLY A 31 11.43 8.69 -13.60
CA GLY A 31 12.63 7.86 -13.74
C GLY A 31 12.48 6.39 -13.36
N ALA A 32 11.30 5.92 -12.96
CA ALA A 32 11.03 4.50 -12.74
C ALA A 32 10.51 3.83 -14.02
N THR A 33 10.82 2.55 -14.18
CA THR A 33 10.12 1.68 -15.15
C THR A 33 8.64 1.67 -14.79
N ASP A 34 7.77 1.81 -15.81
CA ASP A 34 6.31 1.74 -15.64
C ASP A 34 5.89 0.41 -15.04
N THR A 35 5.89 0.32 -13.71
CA THR A 35 5.37 -0.86 -13.02
C THR A 35 3.88 -0.70 -12.85
N LYS A 36 3.14 -1.67 -13.34
CA LYS A 36 1.71 -1.73 -13.14
C LYS A 36 1.41 -2.24 -11.74
N ILE A 37 0.68 -1.45 -10.97
CA ILE A 37 0.07 -1.87 -9.72
C ILE A 37 -1.36 -2.29 -10.04
N GLU A 38 -1.71 -3.50 -9.64
CA GLU A 38 -3.05 -4.03 -9.81
C GLU A 38 -3.80 -3.98 -8.50
N MET A 39 -5.05 -3.55 -8.54
CA MET A 39 -5.97 -3.54 -7.40
C MET A 39 -7.23 -4.31 -7.75
N PHE A 40 -7.71 -5.12 -6.82
CA PHE A 40 -9.00 -5.78 -6.93
C PHE A 40 -9.66 -5.95 -5.56
N VAL A 41 -10.99 -6.07 -5.56
CA VAL A 41 -11.74 -6.38 -4.34
C VAL A 41 -11.74 -7.87 -4.12
N LYS A 42 -11.24 -8.32 -2.96
CA LYS A 42 -11.27 -9.73 -2.57
C LYS A 42 -12.67 -10.18 -2.19
N GLY A 43 -13.42 -9.32 -1.51
CA GLY A 43 -14.75 -9.60 -1.06
C GLY A 43 -15.11 -8.87 0.22
N VAL A 44 -16.16 -9.33 0.84
CA VAL A 44 -16.68 -8.82 2.10
C VAL A 44 -16.61 -9.94 3.15
N GLU A 45 -16.00 -9.64 4.29
CA GLU A 45 -15.85 -10.60 5.38
C GLU A 45 -17.22 -11.07 5.90
N GLY A 46 -17.45 -12.38 5.85
CA GLY A 46 -18.74 -12.97 6.22
C GLY A 46 -19.91 -12.60 5.29
N GLY A 47 -19.59 -12.08 4.11
CA GLY A 47 -20.58 -11.73 3.08
C GLY A 47 -20.77 -12.82 2.03
N SER A 48 -21.77 -12.57 1.18
CA SER A 48 -22.01 -13.35 -0.04
C SER A 48 -21.11 -12.85 -1.17
N LYS A 49 -20.83 -13.71 -2.16
CA LYS A 49 -20.20 -13.30 -3.41
C LYS A 49 -21.04 -12.26 -4.11
N SER A 50 -20.43 -11.15 -4.49
CA SER A 50 -21.12 -10.07 -5.21
C SER A 50 -20.16 -9.32 -6.11
N LYS A 51 -20.69 -8.42 -6.94
CA LYS A 51 -19.93 -7.51 -7.78
C LYS A 51 -19.67 -6.20 -7.05
N TYR A 52 -18.51 -5.62 -7.36
CA TYR A 52 -18.06 -4.35 -6.81
C TYR A 52 -17.63 -3.43 -7.94
N ASP A 53 -18.05 -2.17 -7.87
CA ASP A 53 -17.54 -1.15 -8.77
C ASP A 53 -16.39 -0.40 -8.07
N MET A 54 -15.28 -0.20 -8.78
CA MET A 54 -14.11 0.47 -8.26
C MET A 54 -13.78 1.71 -9.07
N ASP A 55 -13.39 2.76 -8.39
CA ASP A 55 -12.83 3.97 -8.99
C ASP A 55 -11.54 4.32 -8.25
N VAL A 56 -10.42 4.38 -8.99
CA VAL A 56 -9.09 4.66 -8.44
C VAL A 56 -8.42 5.75 -9.26
N LYS A 57 -7.88 6.75 -8.57
CA LYS A 57 -7.12 7.83 -9.19
C LYS A 57 -5.90 8.22 -8.34
N ILE A 58 -4.84 8.66 -9.00
CA ILE A 58 -3.73 9.35 -8.35
C ILE A 58 -4.11 10.84 -8.27
N VAL A 59 -4.25 11.38 -7.06
CA VAL A 59 -4.62 12.77 -6.82
C VAL A 59 -3.42 13.68 -6.58
N GLN A 60 -2.29 13.11 -6.22
CA GLN A 60 -1.03 13.80 -6.04
C GLN A 60 0.15 12.85 -6.30
N GLN A 61 1.14 13.31 -7.05
CA GLN A 61 2.39 12.58 -7.26
C GLN A 61 3.21 12.52 -5.96
N ALA A 62 4.00 11.45 -5.80
CA ALA A 62 4.93 11.31 -4.70
C ALA A 62 6.11 12.26 -4.89
N SER A 63 5.95 13.51 -4.43
CA SER A 63 7.00 14.54 -4.44
C SER A 63 7.78 14.52 -3.13
N ASP A 64 8.98 15.10 -3.14
CA ASP A 64 9.82 15.23 -1.93
C ASP A 64 9.06 15.95 -0.80
N ALA A 65 8.25 16.95 -1.12
CA ALA A 65 7.45 17.68 -0.13
C ALA A 65 6.36 16.78 0.49
N LEU A 66 5.69 15.96 -0.31
CA LEU A 66 4.71 14.99 0.19
C LEU A 66 5.39 13.93 1.05
N MET A 67 6.53 13.40 0.61
CA MET A 67 7.27 12.39 1.34
C MET A 67 7.79 12.94 2.68
N ALA A 68 8.32 14.16 2.72
CA ALA A 68 8.76 14.82 3.95
C ALA A 68 7.59 15.00 4.95
N LYS A 69 6.40 15.37 4.47
CA LYS A 69 5.22 15.45 5.34
C LYS A 69 4.84 14.08 5.91
N ILE A 70 4.78 13.07 5.06
CA ILE A 70 4.41 11.71 5.45
C ILE A 70 5.36 11.17 6.51
N THR A 71 6.66 11.27 6.27
CA THR A 71 7.68 10.78 7.22
C THR A 71 7.60 11.46 8.56
N ASN A 72 7.34 12.78 8.56
CA ASN A 72 7.13 13.52 9.81
C ASN A 72 5.86 13.06 10.54
N ASP A 73 4.75 12.84 9.83
CA ASP A 73 3.47 12.45 10.43
C ASP A 73 3.52 11.04 11.04
N VAL A 74 4.21 10.10 10.38
CA VAL A 74 4.27 8.69 10.82
C VAL A 74 5.56 8.32 11.58
N GLY A 75 6.49 9.27 11.71
CA GLY A 75 7.76 9.04 12.40
C GLY A 75 8.72 8.08 11.68
N LEU A 76 8.64 8.03 10.35
CA LEU A 76 9.56 7.26 9.51
C LEU A 76 10.74 8.13 9.06
N ASP A 77 11.84 7.49 8.67
CA ASP A 77 12.99 8.16 8.11
C ASP A 77 12.80 8.36 6.59
N ASN A 78 12.88 9.60 6.14
CA ASN A 78 12.70 9.97 4.73
C ASN A 78 13.72 9.28 3.80
N ASP A 79 14.92 9.03 4.29
CA ASP A 79 15.99 8.42 3.50
C ASP A 79 15.79 6.89 3.33
N THR A 80 14.87 6.31 4.10
CA THR A 80 14.63 4.85 4.13
C THR A 80 13.31 4.44 3.54
N ILE A 81 12.46 5.36 3.08
CA ILE A 81 11.17 5.02 2.46
C ILE A 81 11.17 5.32 0.98
N ASP A 82 10.59 4.40 0.21
CA ASP A 82 10.39 4.52 -1.22
C ASP A 82 8.88 4.48 -1.53
N PRO A 83 8.31 5.53 -2.15
CA PRO A 83 6.91 5.51 -2.53
C PRO A 83 6.67 4.50 -3.65
N LEU A 84 5.77 3.57 -3.42
CA LEU A 84 5.32 2.61 -4.44
C LEU A 84 4.17 3.16 -5.27
N THR A 85 3.44 4.14 -4.71
CA THR A 85 2.35 4.86 -5.40
C THR A 85 2.47 6.36 -5.15
N GLY A 86 1.74 7.17 -5.94
CA GLY A 86 1.35 8.52 -5.50
C GLY A 86 0.25 8.44 -4.44
N LEU A 87 -0.27 9.59 -4.02
CA LEU A 87 -1.46 9.64 -3.19
C LEU A 87 -2.66 9.17 -4.00
N LEU A 88 -3.21 8.04 -3.59
CA LEU A 88 -4.39 7.43 -4.18
C LEU A 88 -5.65 7.94 -3.51
N ASP A 89 -6.70 8.13 -4.29
CA ASP A 89 -8.07 8.24 -3.82
C ASP A 89 -8.86 7.14 -4.55
N PHE A 90 -9.36 6.18 -3.79
CA PHE A 90 -10.15 5.12 -4.36
C PHE A 90 -11.48 4.96 -3.64
N SER A 91 -12.45 4.43 -4.36
CA SER A 91 -13.72 4.03 -3.79
C SER A 91 -14.16 2.67 -4.33
N VAL A 92 -14.83 1.93 -3.47
CA VAL A 92 -15.46 0.65 -3.79
C VAL A 92 -16.95 0.76 -3.50
N THR A 93 -17.79 0.50 -4.49
CA THR A 93 -19.24 0.42 -4.32
C THR A 93 -19.64 -1.05 -4.17
N ILE A 94 -20.33 -1.35 -3.09
CA ILE A 94 -20.85 -2.68 -2.77
C ILE A 94 -22.26 -2.78 -3.35
N ASN A 95 -22.41 -3.52 -4.45
CA ASN A 95 -23.69 -3.58 -5.19
C ASN A 95 -24.75 -4.43 -4.50
N ASP A 96 -24.33 -5.36 -3.61
CA ASP A 96 -25.26 -6.21 -2.86
C ASP A 96 -25.57 -5.59 -1.49
N PRO A 97 -26.81 -5.16 -1.22
CA PRO A 97 -27.19 -4.56 0.05
C PRO A 97 -26.97 -5.47 1.27
N ASP A 98 -27.01 -6.79 1.09
CA ASP A 98 -26.78 -7.75 2.19
C ASP A 98 -25.32 -7.74 2.67
N ASN A 99 -24.43 -7.15 1.89
CA ASN A 99 -23.01 -6.97 2.22
C ASN A 99 -22.68 -5.58 2.80
N HIS A 100 -23.63 -4.69 2.87
CA HIS A 100 -23.43 -3.36 3.45
C HIS A 100 -23.07 -3.42 4.94
N GLY A 101 -22.25 -2.49 5.41
CA GLY A 101 -21.81 -2.40 6.81
C GLY A 101 -20.76 -3.44 7.22
N LYS A 102 -20.33 -4.30 6.30
CA LYS A 102 -19.31 -5.32 6.55
C LYS A 102 -17.91 -4.81 6.20
N ILE A 103 -16.88 -5.59 6.56
CA ILE A 103 -15.51 -5.27 6.18
C ILE A 103 -15.26 -5.69 4.73
N VAL A 104 -14.85 -4.74 3.91
CA VAL A 104 -14.39 -4.96 2.54
C VAL A 104 -12.90 -5.22 2.55
N SER A 105 -12.44 -6.25 1.87
CA SER A 105 -11.03 -6.53 1.67
C SER A 105 -10.63 -6.23 0.22
N MET A 106 -9.58 -5.42 0.09
CA MET A 106 -9.02 -4.97 -1.19
C MET A 106 -7.57 -5.39 -1.27
N ALA A 107 -7.15 -5.93 -2.40
CA ALA A 107 -5.78 -6.37 -2.63
C ALA A 107 -5.07 -5.45 -3.60
N TRP A 108 -3.82 -5.12 -3.25
CA TRP A 108 -2.86 -4.38 -4.06
C TRP A 108 -1.69 -5.31 -4.38
N VAL A 109 -1.49 -5.61 -5.65
CA VAL A 109 -0.35 -6.42 -6.10
C VAL A 109 0.83 -5.50 -6.35
N LEU A 110 1.89 -5.69 -5.58
CA LEU A 110 3.07 -4.81 -5.53
C LEU A 110 4.33 -5.61 -5.86
N PRO A 111 4.57 -5.95 -7.15
CA PRO A 111 5.67 -6.83 -7.54
C PRO A 111 7.06 -6.24 -7.24
N ASP A 112 7.16 -4.91 -7.16
CA ASP A 112 8.42 -4.21 -6.89
C ASP A 112 8.69 -3.97 -5.40
N ALA A 113 7.79 -4.40 -4.52
CA ALA A 113 8.02 -4.29 -3.09
C ALA A 113 9.13 -5.27 -2.66
N THR A 114 10.30 -4.73 -2.35
CA THR A 114 11.47 -5.49 -1.86
C THR A 114 11.48 -5.68 -0.36
N THR A 115 10.62 -4.97 0.36
CA THR A 115 10.43 -5.02 1.80
C THR A 115 8.94 -4.94 2.11
N THR A 116 8.56 -5.20 3.35
CA THR A 116 7.16 -5.10 3.80
C THR A 116 6.61 -3.70 3.54
N PRO A 117 5.62 -3.55 2.64
CA PRO A 117 5.01 -2.26 2.37
C PRO A 117 4.19 -1.78 3.55
N LYS A 118 4.07 -0.45 3.66
CA LYS A 118 3.16 0.21 4.59
C LYS A 118 2.05 0.92 3.81
N TYR A 119 0.84 0.79 4.30
CA TYR A 119 -0.32 1.50 3.82
C TYR A 119 -0.56 2.72 4.71
N LEU A 120 -0.28 3.90 4.17
CA LEU A 120 -0.36 5.14 4.90
C LEU A 120 -1.66 5.85 4.55
N LYS A 121 -2.59 5.81 5.51
CA LYS A 121 -3.92 6.38 5.35
C LYS A 121 -3.89 7.88 5.67
N ARG A 122 -4.54 8.68 4.81
CA ARG A 122 -4.67 10.12 5.02
C ARG A 122 -5.94 10.43 5.79
N ASP A 123 -5.81 11.13 6.91
CA ASP A 123 -6.95 11.67 7.65
C ASP A 123 -7.60 12.81 6.86
N PRO A 124 -8.92 12.77 6.58
CA PRO A 124 -9.60 13.80 5.79
C PRO A 124 -9.78 15.12 6.53
N VAL A 125 -9.74 15.11 7.87
CA VAL A 125 -10.00 16.28 8.69
C VAL A 125 -8.74 17.14 8.83
N ASN A 126 -7.64 16.52 9.24
CA ASN A 126 -6.39 17.23 9.51
C ASN A 126 -5.34 17.04 8.39
N GLY A 127 -5.56 16.13 7.46
CA GLY A 127 -4.65 15.83 6.35
C GLY A 127 -3.37 15.10 6.75
N ASN A 128 -3.27 14.62 7.99
CA ASN A 128 -2.12 13.86 8.48
C ASN A 128 -2.18 12.41 8.01
N TYR A 129 -1.02 11.77 7.99
CA TYR A 129 -0.90 10.36 7.61
C TYR A 129 -0.70 9.49 8.84
N THR A 130 -1.28 8.30 8.80
CA THR A 130 -1.10 7.27 9.84
C THR A 130 -0.80 5.93 9.18
N ASP A 131 0.04 5.13 9.82
CA ASP A 131 0.28 3.74 9.42
C ASP A 131 -0.97 2.92 9.76
N PHE A 132 -1.65 2.41 8.72
CA PHE A 132 -2.86 1.63 8.84
C PHE A 132 -2.54 0.13 8.91
N ALA A 133 -1.69 -0.27 9.84
CA ALA A 133 -1.35 -1.66 10.07
C ALA A 133 -2.58 -2.46 10.55
N PHE A 134 -2.63 -3.76 10.20
CA PHE A 134 -3.74 -4.62 10.55
C PHE A 134 -3.89 -4.79 12.07
N ASP A 135 -5.08 -4.50 12.57
CA ASP A 135 -5.47 -4.70 13.95
C ASP A 135 -6.46 -5.88 14.05
N SER A 136 -6.05 -6.94 14.73
CA SER A 136 -6.87 -8.14 14.92
C SER A 136 -8.10 -7.91 15.81
N ALA A 137 -8.10 -6.85 16.63
CA ALA A 137 -9.24 -6.51 17.49
C ALA A 137 -10.41 -5.92 16.69
N THR A 138 -10.12 -5.13 15.66
CA THR A 138 -11.12 -4.52 14.80
C THR A 138 -11.35 -5.30 13.51
N GLY A 139 -10.35 -6.07 13.06
CA GLY A 139 -10.32 -6.74 11.77
C GLY A 139 -10.03 -5.80 10.61
N GLU A 140 -9.59 -4.56 10.88
CA GLU A 140 -9.30 -3.54 9.88
C GLU A 140 -7.80 -3.26 9.79
N GLY A 141 -7.36 -2.64 8.71
CA GLY A 141 -5.96 -2.32 8.48
C GLY A 141 -5.34 -3.08 7.31
N ALA A 142 -4.05 -2.88 7.08
CA ALA A 142 -3.31 -3.46 5.97
C ALA A 142 -2.44 -4.64 6.41
N LYS A 143 -2.46 -5.72 5.63
CA LYS A 143 -1.70 -6.95 5.88
C LYS A 143 -0.92 -7.34 4.63
N TRP A 144 0.38 -7.54 4.77
CA TRP A 144 1.26 -7.97 3.70
C TRP A 144 1.38 -9.49 3.61
N ASP A 145 1.32 -10.01 2.40
CA ASP A 145 1.67 -11.37 2.06
C ASP A 145 2.85 -11.36 1.08
N GLU A 146 4.03 -11.70 1.59
CA GLU A 146 5.27 -11.72 0.81
C GLU A 146 5.26 -12.79 -0.29
N ALA A 147 4.62 -13.93 -0.04
CA ALA A 147 4.60 -15.04 -0.99
C ALA A 147 3.86 -14.68 -2.29
N THR A 148 2.88 -13.81 -2.20
CA THR A 148 2.07 -13.34 -3.34
C THR A 148 2.33 -11.89 -3.72
N SER A 149 3.27 -11.20 -3.06
CA SER A 149 3.53 -9.78 -3.22
C SER A 149 2.26 -8.92 -3.13
N THR A 150 1.39 -9.25 -2.18
CA THR A 150 0.07 -8.64 -2.06
C THR A 150 -0.12 -7.95 -0.72
N LEU A 151 -0.51 -6.68 -0.78
CA LEU A 151 -0.99 -5.92 0.37
C LEU A 151 -2.52 -5.95 0.39
N THR A 152 -3.11 -6.60 1.38
CA THR A 152 -4.56 -6.62 1.56
C THR A 152 -4.96 -5.60 2.60
N VAL A 153 -5.89 -4.73 2.23
CA VAL A 153 -6.44 -3.67 3.07
C VAL A 153 -7.88 -4.00 3.43
N TYR A 154 -8.21 -3.90 4.70
CA TYR A 154 -9.51 -4.23 5.30
C TYR A 154 -10.13 -2.96 5.85
N VAL A 155 -11.27 -2.55 5.32
CA VAL A 155 -12.00 -1.35 5.76
C VAL A 155 -13.48 -1.69 5.93
N ARG A 156 -14.05 -1.32 7.06
CA ARG A 156 -15.49 -1.50 7.32
C ARG A 156 -16.28 -0.42 6.60
N ASP A 157 -17.24 -0.84 5.79
CA ASP A 157 -18.23 0.03 5.14
C ASP A 157 -18.99 0.84 6.21
N ASN A 158 -19.01 2.14 6.06
CA ASN A 158 -19.53 3.11 7.01
C ASN A 158 -18.93 2.99 8.42
N GLY A 159 -17.68 2.47 8.52
CA GLY A 159 -16.89 2.37 9.75
C GLY A 159 -16.09 3.64 10.04
N PHE A 160 -15.34 3.62 11.13
CA PHE A 160 -14.51 4.77 11.55
C PHE A 160 -13.44 5.15 10.52
N TYR A 161 -12.91 4.16 9.80
CA TYR A 161 -11.84 4.36 8.82
C TYR A 161 -12.34 4.59 7.40
N ASP A 162 -13.63 4.44 7.16
CA ASP A 162 -14.24 4.76 5.88
C ASP A 162 -14.48 6.26 5.77
N GLN A 163 -14.01 6.86 4.69
CA GLN A 163 -14.18 8.29 4.43
C GLN A 163 -15.43 8.62 3.60
N ASP A 164 -16.21 7.63 3.22
CA ASP A 164 -17.55 7.82 2.67
C ASP A 164 -18.59 7.52 3.77
N SER A 165 -19.48 8.45 4.02
CA SER A 165 -20.54 8.27 5.02
C SER A 165 -21.76 7.52 4.48
N SER A 166 -21.72 7.08 3.21
CA SER A 166 -22.83 6.38 2.56
C SER A 166 -22.67 4.88 2.73
N LEU A 167 -23.67 4.22 3.29
CA LEU A 167 -23.68 2.78 3.40
C LEU A 167 -23.63 2.11 2.02
N GLY A 168 -22.78 1.12 1.86
CA GLY A 168 -22.54 0.42 0.59
C GLY A 168 -21.47 1.06 -0.29
N LYS A 169 -20.69 2.00 0.27
CA LYS A 169 -19.57 2.59 -0.43
C LYS A 169 -18.41 2.86 0.52
N VAL A 170 -17.24 2.31 0.22
CA VAL A 170 -16.00 2.55 0.94
C VAL A 170 -15.13 3.49 0.14
N ARG A 171 -14.59 4.54 0.77
CA ARG A 171 -13.62 5.47 0.19
C ARG A 171 -12.41 5.61 1.10
N ASP A 172 -11.22 5.53 0.51
CA ASP A 172 -9.98 5.62 1.27
C ASP A 172 -8.87 6.30 0.47
N PRO A 173 -8.46 7.54 0.82
CA PRO A 173 -7.25 8.14 0.30
C PRO A 173 -6.03 7.66 1.07
N ALA A 174 -5.07 7.10 0.35
CA ALA A 174 -3.88 6.49 0.93
C ALA A 174 -2.66 6.57 0.02
N LEU A 175 -1.50 6.31 0.59
CA LEU A 175 -0.23 6.17 -0.13
C LEU A 175 0.46 4.90 0.34
N ILE A 176 1.00 4.13 -0.60
CA ILE A 176 1.72 2.90 -0.28
C ILE A 176 3.22 3.17 -0.44
N VAL A 177 3.99 2.83 0.59
CA VAL A 177 5.44 2.99 0.62
C VAL A 177 6.11 1.65 0.94
N ALA A 178 7.31 1.43 0.39
CA ALA A 178 8.21 0.40 0.86
C ALA A 178 9.19 1.04 1.87
N GLN A 179 9.53 0.30 2.93
CA GLN A 179 10.59 0.70 3.83
C GLN A 179 11.89 0.09 3.32
N GLY A 180 12.84 0.91 2.88
CA GLY A 180 14.17 0.46 2.48
C GLY A 180 14.92 -0.14 3.67
N THR A 181 15.76 -1.13 3.40
CA THR A 181 16.76 -1.57 4.37
C THR A 181 17.84 -0.51 4.44
N THR A 182 18.08 0.03 5.63
CA THR A 182 19.29 0.82 5.88
C THR A 182 20.47 -0.13 5.68
N GLU A 183 21.13 -0.07 4.53
CA GLU A 183 22.42 -0.70 4.40
C GLU A 183 23.35 0.00 5.39
N THR A 184 23.60 -0.63 6.53
CA THR A 184 24.68 -0.21 7.41
C THR A 184 25.97 -0.49 6.64
N SER A 185 26.46 0.49 5.90
CA SER A 185 27.79 0.44 5.31
C SER A 185 28.79 0.37 6.46
N SER A 186 29.13 -0.85 6.85
CA SER A 186 30.27 -1.12 7.72
C SER A 186 31.51 -0.79 6.92
N THR A 187 31.94 0.45 7.01
CA THR A 187 33.26 0.86 6.54
C THR A 187 34.27 0.16 7.44
N SER A 188 34.74 -1.01 7.02
CA SER A 188 35.92 -1.65 7.63
C SER A 188 37.12 -0.79 7.28
N SER A 189 37.49 0.10 8.19
CA SER A 189 38.76 0.80 8.16
C SER A 189 39.89 -0.22 8.41
N THR A 190 40.46 -0.71 7.32
CA THR A 190 41.70 -1.50 7.39
C THR A 190 42.81 -0.52 7.71
N SER A 191 43.17 -0.42 8.99
CA SER A 191 44.37 0.26 9.45
C SER A 191 45.57 -0.59 9.04
N SER A 192 46.25 -0.20 7.94
CA SER A 192 47.55 -0.73 7.54
C SER A 192 48.60 -0.20 8.50
N THR A 193 49.05 -1.03 9.44
CA THR A 193 50.19 -0.77 10.25
C THR A 193 51.47 -1.00 9.43
N SER A 194 52.11 0.06 9.01
CA SER A 194 53.44 0.01 8.39
C SER A 194 54.49 -0.26 9.45
N ILE A 195 55.10 -1.45 9.39
CA ILE A 195 56.25 -1.80 10.19
C ILE A 195 57.50 -1.25 9.50
N THR A 196 58.12 -0.23 10.09
CA THR A 196 59.42 0.27 9.66
C THR A 196 60.49 -0.56 10.35
N SER A 197 61.19 -1.43 9.63
CA SER A 197 62.40 -2.12 10.08
C SER A 197 63.59 -1.22 9.82
N SER A 198 64.18 -0.72 10.89
CA SER A 198 65.51 -0.06 10.87
C SER A 198 66.61 -1.12 11.03
N THR A 199 67.40 -1.30 9.98
CA THR A 199 68.69 -2.05 10.02
C THR A 199 69.81 -1.09 10.38
N THR A 200 70.49 -1.37 11.52
CA THR A 200 71.74 -0.69 11.90
C THR A 200 72.87 -1.60 11.53
N SER A 201 73.85 -1.07 10.81
CA SER A 201 75.17 -1.63 10.58
C SER A 201 76.14 -0.99 11.50
#